data_39b192fcddda95f859c3626530a0b45d
#
_entry.id   39b192fcddda95f859c3626530a0b45d
#
_cell.length_a   1.000
_cell.length_b   1.000
_cell.length_c   1.000
_cell.angle_alpha   90.00
_cell.angle_beta   90.00
_cell.angle_gamma   90.00
#
_symmetry.space_group_name_H-M   'P 1'
#
loop_
_entity.id
_entity.type
_entity.pdbx_description
1 polymer ?
#
loop_
_entity_poly.entity_id
_entity_poly.type
_entity_poly.pdbx_seq_one_letter_code
_entity_poly.pdbx_strand_id
1 'polypeptide(L)'
;SRQSRGLGDVYKRQVLSRNTTWTLSRDADIGLTFVGVNFYDGQGFMVRKNSGINSVNDFKDGISACTNIGTTTELNMRDFFNSKGISYEPVAFEKADEVVAAYDAGRCDTYTTDKSGLAAQRTKMSNPDDHMVLPETISKEPLGPVVRQGDAVWEDIVRWSLNTMIEAEEYGITSANADMMKTSDNPAIKRLVGAEGELGAAFGLDNEWSLRIIKQVGNYGESYERNIAAPGILPDRGPNQLWTKGGILYVPPAR
;
A
#
# COMPACT_ATOMS: atom_id res chain seq x y z
N SER A 1 6.92 20.94 -12.12
CA SER A 1 7.36 20.79 -10.73
C SER A 1 6.48 19.88 -9.87
N ARG A 2 5.20 19.66 -10.22
CA ARG A 2 4.30 18.73 -9.49
C ARG A 2 4.66 17.25 -9.69
N GLN A 3 5.26 16.91 -10.82
CA GLN A 3 5.80 15.57 -11.12
C GLN A 3 7.07 15.22 -10.35
N SER A 4 7.75 16.22 -9.77
CA SER A 4 9.09 16.05 -9.20
C SER A 4 9.14 15.40 -7.82
N ARG A 5 8.02 15.24 -7.10
CA ARG A 5 8.06 14.66 -5.74
C ARG A 5 8.38 13.18 -5.75
N GLY A 6 7.78 12.40 -6.65
CA GLY A 6 8.10 10.99 -6.83
C GLY A 6 9.51 10.79 -7.39
N LEU A 7 9.88 11.55 -8.43
CA LEU A 7 11.20 11.50 -9.07
C LEU A 7 12.32 11.92 -8.12
N GLY A 8 12.15 12.98 -7.34
CA GLY A 8 13.18 13.45 -6.39
C GLY A 8 13.48 12.42 -5.31
N ASP A 9 12.47 11.67 -4.85
CA ASP A 9 12.66 10.61 -3.86
C ASP A 9 13.34 9.37 -4.46
N VAL A 10 12.99 8.97 -5.70
CA VAL A 10 13.64 7.85 -6.39
C VAL A 10 15.07 8.18 -6.81
N TYR A 11 15.37 9.44 -7.17
CA TYR A 11 16.73 9.87 -7.45
C TYR A 11 17.65 9.86 -6.23
N LYS A 12 17.09 10.13 -5.05
CA LYS A 12 17.83 10.10 -3.77
C LYS A 12 17.81 8.74 -3.10
N ARG A 13 16.84 7.89 -3.44
CA ARG A 13 16.61 6.57 -2.87
C ARG A 13 16.41 5.59 -4.00
N GLN A 14 17.05 4.45 -3.94
CA GLN A 14 16.97 3.43 -4.99
C GLN A 14 15.59 2.74 -5.04
N VAL A 15 14.84 2.78 -3.95
CA VAL A 15 13.48 2.25 -3.84
C VAL A 15 12.58 3.27 -3.18
N LEU A 16 11.41 3.51 -3.76
CA LEU A 16 10.32 4.25 -3.14
C LEU A 16 9.23 3.25 -2.77
N SER A 17 9.00 3.05 -1.47
CA SER A 17 7.92 2.23 -0.93
C SER A 17 7.04 3.10 -0.03
N ARG A 18 5.90 3.53 -0.58
CA ARG A 18 4.90 4.40 0.05
C ARG A 18 3.52 4.02 -0.47
N ASN A 19 2.50 4.80 -0.07
CA ASN A 19 1.18 4.78 -0.72
C ASN A 19 1.29 5.35 -2.14
N THR A 20 1.94 4.60 -3.03
CA THR A 20 2.15 5.00 -4.41
C THR A 20 1.34 4.09 -5.30
N THR A 21 0.23 4.62 -5.81
CA THR A 21 -0.67 3.89 -6.70
C THR A 21 -0.02 3.65 -8.05
N TRP A 22 -0.05 2.42 -8.50
CA TRP A 22 0.39 2.05 -9.84
C TRP A 22 -0.61 2.56 -10.87
N THR A 23 -0.20 3.54 -11.67
CA THR A 23 -1.00 4.12 -12.76
C THR A 23 -0.18 4.13 -14.03
N LEU A 24 -0.88 4.14 -15.19
CA LEU A 24 -0.23 4.21 -16.49
C LEU A 24 0.72 5.41 -16.60
N SER A 25 0.28 6.59 -16.17
CA SER A 25 1.10 7.80 -16.26
C SER A 25 2.36 7.73 -15.40
N ARG A 26 2.27 7.15 -14.19
CA ARG A 26 3.43 6.99 -13.32
C ARG A 26 4.43 5.97 -13.86
N ASP A 27 3.93 4.90 -14.48
CA ASP A 27 4.74 3.84 -15.04
C ASP A 27 5.38 4.25 -16.37
N ALA A 28 4.62 4.89 -17.27
CA ALA A 28 5.07 5.20 -18.63
C ALA A 28 5.76 6.56 -18.76
N ASP A 29 5.26 7.62 -18.07
CA ASP A 29 5.64 9.00 -18.38
C ASP A 29 6.81 9.54 -17.56
N ILE A 30 7.05 9.00 -16.35
CA ILE A 30 8.00 9.59 -15.40
C ILE A 30 9.23 8.73 -15.09
N GLY A 31 9.45 7.67 -15.87
CA GLY A 31 10.66 6.84 -15.76
C GLY A 31 10.75 6.01 -14.49
N LEU A 32 9.60 5.59 -13.96
CA LEU A 32 9.48 4.70 -12.82
C LEU A 32 9.12 3.28 -13.29
N THR A 33 9.54 2.29 -12.53
CA THR A 33 9.11 0.89 -12.70
C THR A 33 8.49 0.40 -11.42
N PHE A 34 7.22 0.01 -11.48
CA PHE A 34 6.56 -0.70 -10.38
C PHE A 34 6.99 -2.17 -10.38
N VAL A 35 7.45 -2.67 -9.25
CA VAL A 35 7.96 -4.04 -9.16
C VAL A 35 6.91 -5.07 -8.74
N GLY A 36 5.71 -4.62 -8.42
CA GLY A 36 4.57 -5.44 -8.01
C GLY A 36 3.61 -4.64 -7.14
N VAL A 37 2.50 -5.25 -6.77
CA VAL A 37 1.56 -4.68 -5.82
C VAL A 37 1.82 -5.30 -4.46
N ASN A 38 2.18 -4.47 -3.47
CA ASN A 38 2.39 -4.92 -2.10
C ASN A 38 1.19 -4.66 -1.19
N PHE A 39 0.23 -3.85 -1.64
CA PHE A 39 -0.98 -3.56 -0.89
C PHE A 39 -2.12 -3.16 -1.83
N TYR A 40 -3.23 -3.86 -1.77
CA TYR A 40 -4.45 -3.52 -2.50
C TYR A 40 -5.33 -2.66 -1.59
N ASP A 41 -5.42 -1.38 -1.93
CA ASP A 41 -6.23 -0.41 -1.23
C ASP A 41 -7.34 0.15 -2.14
N GLY A 42 -8.10 1.06 -1.63
CA GLY A 42 -9.09 1.85 -2.33
C GLY A 42 -9.29 3.19 -1.64
N GLN A 43 -9.64 4.20 -2.40
CA GLN A 43 -9.97 5.51 -1.86
C GLN A 43 -11.34 5.50 -1.20
N GLY A 44 -11.44 6.14 -0.04
CA GLY A 44 -12.67 6.35 0.67
C GLY A 44 -12.80 7.77 1.21
N PHE A 45 -13.81 7.97 2.02
CA PHE A 45 -14.05 9.22 2.73
C PHE A 45 -14.15 8.98 4.23
N MET A 46 -13.62 9.91 5.00
CA MET A 46 -13.79 9.97 6.44
C MET A 46 -14.64 11.19 6.80
N VAL A 47 -15.57 11.00 7.70
CA VAL A 47 -16.49 12.03 8.20
C VAL A 47 -16.56 12.00 9.71
N ARG A 48 -17.09 13.09 10.31
CA ARG A 48 -17.43 13.11 11.73
C ARG A 48 -18.73 12.32 11.95
N LYS A 49 -18.77 11.50 12.98
CA LYS A 49 -19.98 10.70 13.34
C LYS A 49 -21.22 11.54 13.59
N ASN A 50 -21.02 12.75 14.12
CA ASN A 50 -22.12 13.69 14.39
C ASN A 50 -22.57 14.51 13.17
N SER A 51 -21.96 14.32 11.98
CA SER A 51 -22.32 15.02 10.75
C SER A 51 -23.67 14.58 10.16
N GLY A 52 -24.17 13.40 10.58
CA GLY A 52 -25.34 12.78 9.96
C GLY A 52 -25.05 12.08 8.62
N ILE A 53 -23.81 12.08 8.16
CA ILE A 53 -23.37 11.41 6.92
C ILE A 53 -22.92 9.98 7.29
N ASN A 54 -23.57 8.97 6.69
CA ASN A 54 -23.26 7.55 6.90
C ASN A 54 -22.85 6.82 5.61
N SER A 55 -23.02 7.47 4.47
CA SER A 55 -22.75 6.95 3.14
C SER A 55 -22.36 8.12 2.22
N VAL A 56 -21.59 7.83 1.18
CA VAL A 56 -21.31 8.83 0.12
C VAL A 56 -22.58 9.31 -0.61
N ASN A 57 -23.69 8.60 -0.47
CA ASN A 57 -24.98 9.01 -1.01
C ASN A 57 -25.67 10.11 -0.18
N ASP A 58 -25.19 10.38 1.03
CA ASP A 58 -25.66 11.46 1.88
C ASP A 58 -24.99 12.80 1.58
N PHE A 59 -23.99 12.82 0.69
CA PHE A 59 -23.30 14.04 0.27
C PHE A 59 -24.24 14.97 -0.47
N LYS A 60 -24.16 16.26 -0.15
CA LYS A 60 -24.99 17.32 -0.71
C LYS A 60 -24.13 18.39 -1.35
N ASP A 61 -24.74 19.19 -2.22
CA ASP A 61 -24.10 20.36 -2.80
C ASP A 61 -23.50 21.28 -1.74
N GLY A 62 -22.31 21.77 -2.03
CA GLY A 62 -21.54 22.62 -1.13
C GLY A 62 -20.71 21.90 -0.07
N ILE A 63 -20.70 20.56 -0.07
CA ILE A 63 -19.81 19.80 0.85
C ILE A 63 -18.35 20.14 0.61
N SER A 64 -17.59 20.38 1.67
CA SER A 64 -16.15 20.64 1.60
C SER A 64 -15.33 19.35 1.83
N ALA A 65 -14.33 19.12 0.96
CA ALA A 65 -13.54 17.90 0.99
C ALA A 65 -12.04 18.19 1.04
N CYS A 66 -11.39 17.77 2.13
CA CYS A 66 -9.95 17.85 2.31
C CYS A 66 -9.23 16.71 1.60
N THR A 67 -8.10 17.00 0.93
CA THR A 67 -7.23 16.01 0.30
C THR A 67 -5.80 16.53 0.10
N ASN A 68 -4.90 15.66 -0.36
CA ASN A 68 -3.55 16.06 -0.78
C ASN A 68 -3.51 16.46 -2.25
N ILE A 69 -2.91 17.61 -2.54
CA ILE A 69 -2.74 18.12 -3.92
C ILE A 69 -1.76 17.24 -4.73
N GLY A 70 -2.03 17.08 -6.02
CA GLY A 70 -1.14 16.38 -6.97
C GLY A 70 -1.13 14.86 -6.80
N THR A 71 -2.18 14.30 -6.21
CA THR A 71 -2.34 12.86 -5.97
C THR A 71 -3.40 12.23 -6.86
N THR A 72 -3.39 10.90 -6.97
CA THR A 72 -4.50 10.14 -7.58
C THR A 72 -5.80 10.41 -6.85
N THR A 73 -5.74 10.55 -5.52
CA THR A 73 -6.93 10.76 -4.69
C THR A 73 -7.59 12.13 -4.92
N GLU A 74 -6.82 13.17 -5.26
CA GLU A 74 -7.38 14.46 -5.70
C GLU A 74 -8.15 14.32 -7.03
N LEU A 75 -7.57 13.57 -7.99
CA LEU A 75 -8.22 13.33 -9.28
C LEU A 75 -9.49 12.49 -9.12
N ASN A 76 -9.42 11.39 -8.39
CA ASN A 76 -10.57 10.51 -8.15
C ASN A 76 -11.69 11.23 -7.38
N MET A 77 -11.35 12.07 -6.41
CA MET A 77 -12.32 12.90 -5.69
C MET A 77 -13.10 13.80 -6.65
N ARG A 78 -12.39 14.52 -7.54
CA ARG A 78 -13.01 15.37 -8.56
C ARG A 78 -13.93 14.57 -9.47
N ASP A 79 -13.44 13.44 -9.96
CA ASP A 79 -14.21 12.60 -10.88
C ASP A 79 -15.44 11.98 -10.19
N PHE A 80 -15.32 11.61 -8.91
CA PHE A 80 -16.43 11.12 -8.10
C PHE A 80 -17.55 12.18 -7.98
N PHE A 81 -17.23 13.39 -7.51
CA PHE A 81 -18.23 14.44 -7.34
C PHE A 81 -18.86 14.86 -8.66
N ASN A 82 -18.07 14.99 -9.73
CA ASN A 82 -18.57 15.29 -11.07
C ASN A 82 -19.53 14.21 -11.57
N SER A 83 -19.21 12.92 -11.37
CA SER A 83 -20.06 11.82 -11.82
C SER A 83 -21.39 11.74 -11.08
N LYS A 84 -21.43 12.24 -9.85
CA LYS A 84 -22.65 12.32 -9.03
C LYS A 84 -23.44 13.61 -9.26
N GLY A 85 -22.88 14.58 -9.99
CA GLY A 85 -23.49 15.89 -10.18
C GLY A 85 -23.57 16.72 -8.89
N ILE A 86 -22.66 16.46 -7.92
CA ILE A 86 -22.59 17.16 -6.65
C ILE A 86 -21.54 18.26 -6.75
N SER A 87 -21.95 19.51 -6.50
CA SER A 87 -21.01 20.61 -6.34
C SER A 87 -20.30 20.50 -4.99
N TYR A 88 -18.96 20.66 -4.96
CA TYR A 88 -18.17 20.52 -3.75
C TYR A 88 -17.08 21.58 -3.67
N GLU A 89 -16.57 21.85 -2.48
CA GLU A 89 -15.45 22.73 -2.23
C GLU A 89 -14.18 21.92 -1.97
N PRO A 90 -13.22 21.90 -2.91
CA PRO A 90 -11.95 21.21 -2.70
C PRO A 90 -11.03 22.03 -1.78
N VAL A 91 -10.55 21.42 -0.69
CA VAL A 91 -9.58 22.00 0.22
C VAL A 91 -8.30 21.12 0.20
N ALA A 92 -7.32 21.54 -0.61
CA ALA A 92 -6.14 20.73 -0.90
C ALA A 92 -4.87 21.31 -0.29
N PHE A 93 -4.06 20.43 0.31
CA PHE A 93 -2.78 20.77 0.95
C PHE A 93 -1.64 19.94 0.38
N GLU A 94 -0.44 20.44 0.54
CA GLU A 94 0.75 19.72 0.08
C GLU A 94 1.14 18.56 1.00
N LYS A 95 0.95 18.72 2.30
CA LYS A 95 1.38 17.74 3.31
C LYS A 95 0.19 17.06 3.98
N ALA A 96 0.31 15.76 4.23
CA ALA A 96 -0.75 14.99 4.89
C ALA A 96 -1.09 15.54 6.29
N ASP A 97 -0.10 15.98 7.05
CA ASP A 97 -0.32 16.54 8.39
C ASP A 97 -1.12 17.86 8.34
N GLU A 98 -0.97 18.67 7.27
CA GLU A 98 -1.78 19.88 7.05
C GLU A 98 -3.24 19.51 6.72
N VAL A 99 -3.47 18.44 5.93
CA VAL A 99 -4.82 17.93 5.65
C VAL A 99 -5.50 17.47 6.93
N VAL A 100 -4.79 16.65 7.74
CA VAL A 100 -5.30 16.14 9.03
C VAL A 100 -5.67 17.31 9.94
N ALA A 101 -4.76 18.27 10.13
CA ALA A 101 -5.00 19.42 11.00
C ALA A 101 -6.19 20.27 10.51
N ALA A 102 -6.33 20.49 9.21
CA ALA A 102 -7.45 21.22 8.63
C ALA A 102 -8.79 20.51 8.83
N TYR A 103 -8.82 19.20 8.58
CA TYR A 103 -10.02 18.40 8.78
C TYR A 103 -10.37 18.31 10.28
N ASP A 104 -9.41 18.04 11.16
CA ASP A 104 -9.64 17.96 12.61
C ASP A 104 -10.16 19.28 13.19
N ALA A 105 -9.65 20.42 12.70
CA ALA A 105 -10.11 21.75 13.05
C ALA A 105 -11.47 22.16 12.43
N GLY A 106 -12.11 21.30 11.66
CA GLY A 106 -13.44 21.55 11.10
C GLY A 106 -13.47 22.39 9.81
N ARG A 107 -12.32 22.57 9.12
CA ARG A 107 -12.28 23.31 7.86
C ARG A 107 -12.90 22.57 6.67
N CYS A 108 -13.07 21.25 6.80
CA CYS A 108 -13.70 20.39 5.80
C CYS A 108 -14.73 19.48 6.46
N ASP A 109 -15.79 19.19 5.73
CA ASP A 109 -16.83 18.23 6.14
C ASP A 109 -16.35 16.80 6.02
N THR A 110 -15.50 16.52 5.02
CA THR A 110 -14.94 15.20 4.79
C THR A 110 -13.46 15.25 4.43
N TYR A 111 -12.74 14.16 4.71
CA TYR A 111 -11.36 13.92 4.31
C TYR A 111 -11.29 12.68 3.42
N THR A 112 -10.61 12.78 2.29
CA THR A 112 -10.47 11.67 1.33
C THR A 112 -9.02 11.37 0.99
N THR A 113 -8.67 10.10 1.08
CA THR A 113 -7.43 9.46 0.64
C THR A 113 -7.64 7.94 0.64
N ASP A 114 -6.58 7.15 0.50
CA ASP A 114 -6.62 5.69 0.65
C ASP A 114 -7.24 5.29 2.00
N LYS A 115 -8.06 4.25 2.05
CA LYS A 115 -8.73 3.83 3.29
C LYS A 115 -7.75 3.45 4.40
N SER A 116 -6.65 2.78 4.06
CA SER A 116 -5.58 2.52 5.03
C SER A 116 -4.97 3.82 5.56
N GLY A 117 -4.79 4.79 4.66
CA GLY A 117 -4.34 6.13 5.01
C GLY A 117 -5.31 6.86 5.94
N LEU A 118 -6.62 6.84 5.64
CA LEU A 118 -7.66 7.43 6.49
C LEU A 118 -7.64 6.79 7.90
N ALA A 119 -7.57 5.47 7.98
CA ALA A 119 -7.52 4.77 9.25
C ALA A 119 -6.26 5.14 10.06
N ALA A 120 -5.10 5.21 9.42
CA ALA A 120 -3.86 5.63 10.06
C ALA A 120 -3.88 7.10 10.48
N GLN A 121 -4.42 8.01 9.66
CA GLN A 121 -4.52 9.43 10.01
C GLN A 121 -5.52 9.69 11.13
N ARG A 122 -6.61 8.90 11.19
CA ARG A 122 -7.59 8.98 12.28
C ARG A 122 -6.95 8.85 13.65
N THR A 123 -5.94 8.00 13.80
CA THR A 123 -5.24 7.80 15.09
C THR A 123 -4.49 9.04 15.59
N LYS A 124 -4.23 10.01 14.70
CA LYS A 124 -3.53 11.26 15.03
C LYS A 124 -4.46 12.42 15.37
N MET A 125 -5.77 12.24 15.23
CA MET A 125 -6.75 13.28 15.49
C MET A 125 -6.94 13.50 16.98
N SER A 126 -7.45 14.68 17.35
CA SER A 126 -7.72 15.03 18.74
C SER A 126 -8.67 14.06 19.42
N ASN A 127 -9.69 13.59 18.71
CA ASN A 127 -10.66 12.59 19.16
C ASN A 127 -10.90 11.54 18.07
N PRO A 128 -10.06 10.50 17.95
CA PRO A 128 -10.17 9.49 16.90
C PRO A 128 -11.53 8.81 16.81
N ASP A 129 -12.19 8.61 17.95
CA ASP A 129 -13.48 7.93 18.05
C ASP A 129 -14.67 8.75 17.54
N ASP A 130 -14.50 10.07 17.35
CA ASP A 130 -15.53 10.94 16.78
C ASP A 130 -15.59 10.85 15.24
N HIS A 131 -14.67 10.11 14.63
CA HIS A 131 -14.56 9.98 13.19
C HIS A 131 -14.82 8.56 12.72
N MET A 132 -15.34 8.43 11.50
CA MET A 132 -15.55 7.15 10.83
C MET A 132 -15.17 7.22 9.37
N VAL A 133 -14.61 6.13 8.86
CA VAL A 133 -14.39 5.93 7.43
C VAL A 133 -15.67 5.33 6.85
N LEU A 134 -16.21 5.96 5.80
CA LEU A 134 -17.41 5.47 5.13
C LEU A 134 -17.17 4.11 4.46
N PRO A 135 -18.20 3.26 4.35
CA PRO A 135 -18.04 1.90 3.83
C PRO A 135 -17.67 1.85 2.35
N GLU A 136 -18.08 2.84 1.57
CA GLU A 136 -17.87 2.84 0.12
C GLU A 136 -16.40 3.05 -0.25
N THR A 137 -16.02 2.44 -1.38
CA THR A 137 -14.73 2.61 -2.04
C THR A 137 -14.96 3.22 -3.40
N ILE A 138 -14.33 4.35 -3.70
CA ILE A 138 -14.58 5.11 -4.93
C ILE A 138 -13.55 4.87 -6.03
N SER A 139 -12.42 4.25 -5.71
CA SER A 139 -11.38 3.91 -6.70
C SER A 139 -10.59 2.68 -6.27
N LYS A 140 -9.86 2.11 -7.23
CA LYS A 140 -8.85 1.08 -6.98
C LYS A 140 -7.50 1.75 -6.77
N GLU A 141 -6.82 1.40 -5.69
CA GLU A 141 -5.48 1.89 -5.38
C GLU A 141 -4.52 0.70 -5.19
N PRO A 142 -4.01 0.13 -6.30
CA PRO A 142 -2.95 -0.89 -6.23
C PRO A 142 -1.63 -0.20 -5.87
N LEU A 143 -1.20 -0.33 -4.64
CA LEU A 143 0.01 0.30 -4.12
C LEU A 143 1.21 -0.63 -4.33
N GLY A 144 2.34 -0.09 -4.75
CA GLY A 144 3.51 -0.90 -4.99
C GLY A 144 4.84 -0.16 -4.81
N PRO A 145 5.91 -0.90 -4.49
CA PRO A 145 7.25 -0.37 -4.51
C PRO A 145 7.66 0.02 -5.91
N VAL A 146 8.42 1.11 -6.01
CA VAL A 146 8.85 1.69 -7.26
C VAL A 146 10.37 1.82 -7.26
N VAL A 147 11.00 1.45 -8.37
CA VAL A 147 12.41 1.66 -8.65
C VAL A 147 12.60 2.58 -9.85
N ARG A 148 13.81 3.09 -10.04
CA ARG A 148 14.18 3.84 -11.23
C ARG A 148 14.31 2.89 -12.42
N GLN A 149 13.83 3.31 -13.59
CA GLN A 149 14.05 2.57 -14.84
C GLN A 149 15.53 2.49 -15.19
N GLY A 150 15.92 1.38 -15.85
CA GLY A 150 17.23 1.20 -16.45
C GLY A 150 18.19 0.30 -15.68
N ASP A 151 17.77 -0.24 -14.52
CA ASP A 151 18.52 -1.27 -13.78
C ASP A 151 17.64 -2.49 -13.57
N ALA A 152 17.63 -3.39 -14.55
CA ALA A 152 16.80 -4.59 -14.55
C ALA A 152 17.15 -5.56 -13.41
N VAL A 153 18.44 -5.64 -13.05
CA VAL A 153 18.87 -6.51 -11.93
C VAL A 153 18.33 -5.99 -10.61
N TRP A 154 18.41 -4.68 -10.39
CA TRP A 154 17.87 -4.05 -9.20
C TRP A 154 16.35 -4.18 -9.12
N GLU A 155 15.66 -3.99 -10.26
CA GLU A 155 14.22 -4.20 -10.37
C GLU A 155 13.83 -5.62 -9.94
N ASP A 156 14.54 -6.62 -10.46
CA ASP A 156 14.30 -8.02 -10.11
C ASP A 156 14.60 -8.32 -8.64
N ILE A 157 15.67 -7.79 -8.07
CA ILE A 157 15.98 -7.94 -6.64
C ILE A 157 14.83 -7.41 -5.76
N VAL A 158 14.31 -6.22 -6.06
CA VAL A 158 13.23 -5.63 -5.27
C VAL A 158 11.92 -6.39 -5.48
N ARG A 159 11.61 -6.80 -6.71
CA ARG A 159 10.43 -7.61 -7.05
C ARG A 159 10.46 -8.94 -6.30
N TRP A 160 11.56 -9.68 -6.40
CA TRP A 160 11.67 -10.98 -5.77
C TRP A 160 11.82 -10.92 -4.26
N SER A 161 12.27 -9.79 -3.71
CA SER A 161 12.19 -9.56 -2.26
C SER A 161 10.74 -9.53 -1.77
N LEU A 162 9.85 -8.85 -2.49
CA LEU A 162 8.41 -8.85 -2.19
C LEU A 162 7.78 -10.23 -2.40
N ASN A 163 8.05 -10.84 -3.56
CA ASN A 163 7.49 -12.16 -3.90
C ASN A 163 7.90 -13.24 -2.88
N THR A 164 9.16 -13.21 -2.42
CA THR A 164 9.67 -14.11 -1.38
C THR A 164 8.88 -14.00 -0.08
N MET A 165 8.52 -12.80 0.35
CA MET A 165 7.73 -12.62 1.57
C MET A 165 6.33 -13.20 1.43
N ILE A 166 5.70 -13.06 0.26
CA ILE A 166 4.36 -13.59 -0.02
C ILE A 166 4.40 -15.12 -0.14
N GLU A 167 5.36 -15.65 -0.90
CA GLU A 167 5.53 -17.10 -1.07
C GLU A 167 5.90 -17.79 0.24
N ALA A 168 6.72 -17.15 1.09
CA ALA A 168 7.03 -17.64 2.42
C ALA A 168 5.77 -17.78 3.30
N GLU A 169 4.85 -16.83 3.23
CA GLU A 169 3.57 -16.95 3.94
C GLU A 169 2.75 -18.13 3.40
N GLU A 170 2.74 -18.34 2.09
CA GLU A 170 2.02 -19.44 1.44
C GLU A 170 2.52 -20.81 1.91
N TYR A 171 3.83 -20.94 2.12
CA TYR A 171 4.46 -22.17 2.65
C TYR A 171 4.49 -22.23 4.18
N GLY A 172 3.95 -21.25 4.89
CA GLY A 172 4.00 -21.21 6.35
C GLY A 172 5.40 -20.98 6.93
N ILE A 173 6.30 -20.40 6.15
CA ILE A 173 7.63 -20.01 6.59
C ILE A 173 7.54 -18.67 7.30
N THR A 174 8.03 -18.61 8.54
CA THR A 174 8.02 -17.42 9.39
C THR A 174 9.43 -17.04 9.81
N SER A 175 9.58 -15.84 10.37
CA SER A 175 10.87 -15.42 10.95
C SER A 175 11.37 -16.38 12.02
N ALA A 176 10.47 -17.04 12.76
CA ALA A 176 10.80 -17.95 13.85
C ALA A 176 11.23 -19.34 13.37
N ASN A 177 10.70 -19.83 12.23
CA ASN A 177 10.97 -21.19 11.76
C ASN A 177 11.88 -21.28 10.51
N ALA A 178 12.28 -20.15 9.94
CA ALA A 178 12.98 -20.09 8.66
C ALA A 178 14.23 -20.96 8.58
N ASP A 179 15.08 -20.99 9.62
CA ASP A 179 16.27 -21.82 9.65
C ASP A 179 15.93 -23.32 9.64
N MET A 180 14.87 -23.72 10.33
CA MET A 180 14.44 -25.12 10.39
C MET A 180 13.95 -25.60 9.02
N MET A 181 13.42 -24.69 8.19
CA MET A 181 12.91 -25.01 6.85
C MET A 181 13.99 -25.46 5.86
N LYS A 182 15.28 -25.25 6.16
CA LYS A 182 16.40 -25.81 5.37
C LYS A 182 16.38 -27.34 5.31
N THR A 183 15.79 -28.00 6.29
CA THR A 183 15.67 -29.47 6.36
C THR A 183 14.31 -29.98 5.94
N SER A 184 13.46 -29.13 5.34
CA SER A 184 12.15 -29.52 4.84
C SER A 184 12.24 -30.62 3.78
N ASP A 185 11.26 -31.54 3.74
CA ASP A 185 11.15 -32.53 2.66
C ASP A 185 10.58 -31.93 1.37
N ASN A 186 10.04 -30.69 1.42
CA ASN A 186 9.51 -30.00 0.26
C ASN A 186 10.63 -29.27 -0.53
N PRO A 187 10.94 -29.69 -1.78
CA PRO A 187 11.99 -29.08 -2.57
C PRO A 187 11.76 -27.59 -2.88
N ALA A 188 10.49 -27.14 -2.97
CA ALA A 188 10.17 -25.75 -3.21
C ALA A 188 10.57 -24.89 -2.00
N ILE A 189 10.30 -25.36 -0.78
CA ILE A 189 10.73 -24.71 0.45
C ILE A 189 12.26 -24.64 0.53
N LYS A 190 12.96 -25.76 0.25
CA LYS A 190 14.42 -25.78 0.25
C LYS A 190 15.03 -24.77 -0.72
N ARG A 191 14.47 -24.65 -1.93
CA ARG A 191 14.91 -23.64 -2.89
C ARG A 191 14.66 -22.23 -2.37
N LEU A 192 13.47 -21.97 -1.84
CA LEU A 192 13.11 -20.64 -1.33
C LEU A 192 14.03 -20.20 -0.18
N VAL A 193 14.43 -21.10 0.68
CA VAL A 193 15.35 -20.78 1.81
C VAL A 193 16.83 -20.95 1.46
N GLY A 194 17.17 -21.23 0.20
CA GLY A 194 18.54 -21.32 -0.28
C GLY A 194 19.30 -22.59 0.12
N ALA A 195 18.62 -23.63 0.59
CA ALA A 195 19.22 -24.93 0.94
C ALA A 195 19.47 -25.81 -0.30
N GLU A 196 18.77 -25.57 -1.41
CA GLU A 196 18.95 -26.21 -2.71
C GLU A 196 18.88 -25.18 -3.84
N GLY A 197 19.57 -25.46 -4.96
CA GLY A 197 19.60 -24.60 -6.14
C GLY A 197 20.54 -23.40 -6.00
N GLU A 198 20.48 -22.51 -7.00
CA GLU A 198 21.37 -21.34 -7.12
C GLU A 198 20.57 -20.07 -7.48
N LEU A 199 19.40 -19.85 -6.88
CA LEU A 199 18.51 -18.73 -7.23
C LEU A 199 19.15 -17.37 -6.99
N GLY A 200 20.07 -17.25 -6.02
CA GLY A 200 20.77 -15.99 -5.76
C GLY A 200 21.76 -15.60 -6.86
N ALA A 201 22.34 -16.56 -7.56
CA ALA A 201 23.36 -16.32 -8.58
C ALA A 201 22.85 -15.43 -9.74
N ALA A 202 21.56 -15.55 -10.12
CA ALA A 202 20.95 -14.72 -11.15
C ALA A 202 20.98 -13.22 -10.83
N PHE A 203 21.05 -12.87 -9.54
CA PHE A 203 21.09 -11.48 -9.04
C PHE A 203 22.46 -11.05 -8.55
N GLY A 204 23.47 -11.93 -8.62
CA GLY A 204 24.78 -11.71 -7.99
C GLY A 204 24.73 -11.77 -6.47
N LEU A 205 23.74 -12.47 -5.90
CA LEU A 205 23.55 -12.68 -4.47
C LEU A 205 23.92 -14.12 -4.11
N ASP A 206 24.20 -14.37 -2.83
CA ASP A 206 24.29 -15.75 -2.35
C ASP A 206 22.91 -16.41 -2.22
N ASN A 207 22.88 -17.73 -2.08
CA ASN A 207 21.62 -18.48 -2.09
C ASN A 207 20.72 -18.25 -0.87
N GLU A 208 21.26 -17.74 0.23
CA GLU A 208 20.47 -17.45 1.45
C GLU A 208 19.87 -16.04 1.49
N TRP A 209 19.89 -15.30 0.38
CA TRP A 209 19.36 -13.94 0.32
C TRP A 209 17.89 -13.87 0.76
N SER A 210 17.05 -14.79 0.29
CA SER A 210 15.61 -14.90 0.63
C SER A 210 15.41 -15.32 2.10
N LEU A 211 16.20 -16.27 2.59
CA LEU A 211 16.19 -16.67 3.99
C LEU A 211 16.47 -15.48 4.91
N ARG A 212 17.45 -14.63 4.55
CA ARG A 212 17.77 -13.44 5.34
C ARG A 212 16.61 -12.45 5.38
N ILE A 213 15.89 -12.26 4.27
CA ILE A 213 14.70 -11.42 4.25
C ILE A 213 13.67 -11.95 5.25
N ILE A 214 13.33 -13.25 5.17
CA ILE A 214 12.33 -13.86 6.04
C ILE A 214 12.76 -13.77 7.51
N LYS A 215 14.03 -14.04 7.83
CA LYS A 215 14.53 -13.96 9.21
C LYS A 215 14.48 -12.54 9.79
N GLN A 216 14.79 -11.52 8.99
CA GLN A 216 14.92 -10.15 9.47
C GLN A 216 13.59 -9.40 9.48
N VAL A 217 12.73 -9.65 8.50
CA VAL A 217 11.50 -8.91 8.30
C VAL A 217 10.25 -9.76 8.55
N GLY A 218 10.36 -11.07 8.41
CA GLY A 218 9.24 -12.00 8.42
C GLY A 218 8.65 -12.20 7.04
N ASN A 219 7.65 -13.07 6.95
CA ASN A 219 6.83 -13.21 5.75
C ASN A 219 5.84 -12.03 5.62
N TYR A 220 5.05 -12.00 4.53
CA TYR A 220 4.11 -10.92 4.29
C TYR A 220 3.04 -10.81 5.39
N GLY A 221 2.52 -11.95 5.87
CA GLY A 221 1.52 -11.98 6.95
C GLY A 221 2.06 -11.41 8.26
N GLU A 222 3.29 -11.75 8.63
CA GLU A 222 3.94 -11.20 9.83
C GLU A 222 4.14 -9.68 9.70
N SER A 223 4.52 -9.22 8.51
CA SER A 223 4.68 -7.79 8.23
C SER A 223 3.34 -7.06 8.29
N TYR A 224 2.28 -7.63 7.71
CA TYR A 224 0.93 -7.08 7.74
C TYR A 224 0.42 -6.98 9.18
N GLU A 225 0.53 -8.07 9.94
CA GLU A 225 0.10 -8.11 11.34
C GLU A 225 0.77 -7.01 12.16
N ARG A 226 2.08 -6.93 12.08
CA ARG A 226 2.87 -5.97 12.86
C ARG A 226 2.57 -4.51 12.52
N ASN A 227 2.36 -4.20 11.23
CA ASN A 227 2.32 -2.80 10.78
C ASN A 227 0.90 -2.28 10.50
N ILE A 228 -0.07 -3.16 10.25
CA ILE A 228 -1.42 -2.80 9.80
C ILE A 228 -2.49 -3.31 10.75
N ALA A 229 -2.51 -4.62 11.06
CA ALA A 229 -3.57 -5.21 11.86
C ALA A 229 -3.43 -4.90 13.35
N ALA A 230 -2.27 -5.14 13.95
CA ALA A 230 -2.04 -4.88 15.37
C ALA A 230 -2.23 -3.40 15.77
N PRO A 231 -1.84 -2.41 14.95
CA PRO A 231 -2.17 -1.00 15.18
C PRO A 231 -3.66 -0.66 14.98
N GLY A 232 -4.48 -1.62 14.53
CA GLY A 232 -5.92 -1.40 14.31
C GLY A 232 -6.26 -0.57 13.07
N ILE A 233 -5.34 -0.47 12.10
CA ILE A 233 -5.55 0.30 10.86
C ILE A 233 -6.55 -0.44 9.97
N LEU A 234 -6.25 -1.69 9.59
CA LEU A 234 -7.14 -2.59 8.86
C LEU A 234 -6.95 -4.01 9.40
N PRO A 235 -7.73 -4.43 10.40
CA PRO A 235 -7.59 -5.76 11.01
C PRO A 235 -7.98 -6.88 10.05
N ASP A 236 -8.92 -6.63 9.14
CA ASP A 236 -9.27 -7.56 8.06
C ASP A 236 -8.40 -7.28 6.83
N ARG A 237 -7.72 -8.33 6.36
CA ARG A 237 -6.83 -8.24 5.20
C ARG A 237 -7.57 -8.09 3.88
N GLY A 238 -8.80 -8.59 3.76
CA GLY A 238 -9.58 -8.55 2.53
C GLY A 238 -8.80 -8.99 1.29
N PRO A 239 -8.68 -8.16 0.24
CA PRO A 239 -7.88 -8.47 -0.95
C PRO A 239 -6.40 -8.80 -0.66
N ASN A 240 -5.85 -8.31 0.44
CA ASN A 240 -4.46 -8.54 0.86
C ASN A 240 -4.24 -9.91 1.53
N GLN A 241 -5.23 -10.80 1.50
CA GLN A 241 -5.06 -12.20 1.83
C GLN A 241 -4.40 -12.96 0.68
N LEU A 242 -3.75 -14.09 1.00
CA LEU A 242 -3.29 -15.05 0.00
C LEU A 242 -4.48 -15.56 -0.85
N TRP A 243 -4.20 -15.86 -2.10
CA TRP A 243 -5.18 -16.47 -3.02
C TRP A 243 -5.79 -17.77 -2.45
N THR A 244 -5.01 -18.55 -1.70
CA THR A 244 -5.46 -19.75 -0.99
C THR A 244 -6.42 -19.48 0.16
N LYS A 245 -6.53 -18.23 0.60
CA LYS A 245 -7.40 -17.77 1.70
C LYS A 245 -8.46 -16.77 1.24
N GLY A 246 -8.76 -16.74 -0.06
CA GLY A 246 -9.81 -15.90 -0.64
C GLY A 246 -9.38 -14.46 -0.96
N GLY A 247 -8.11 -14.13 -0.86
CA GLY A 247 -7.55 -12.86 -1.32
C GLY A 247 -7.01 -12.92 -2.75
N ILE A 248 -6.23 -11.93 -3.12
CA ILE A 248 -5.63 -11.80 -4.47
C ILE A 248 -4.11 -11.70 -4.46
N LEU A 249 -3.46 -11.93 -3.32
CA LEU A 249 -2.00 -12.06 -3.31
C LEU A 249 -1.63 -13.41 -3.95
N TYR A 250 -1.10 -13.28 -5.17
CA TYR A 250 -0.66 -14.39 -6.00
C TYR A 250 0.65 -13.99 -6.68
N VAL A 251 1.73 -14.71 -6.38
CA VAL A 251 3.06 -14.41 -6.90
C VAL A 251 3.63 -15.56 -7.71
N PRO A 252 4.53 -15.31 -8.68
CA PRO A 252 5.21 -16.37 -9.40
C PRO A 252 6.11 -17.15 -8.44
N PRO A 253 6.20 -18.49 -8.61
CA PRO A 253 7.00 -19.34 -7.74
C PRO A 253 8.51 -19.14 -7.98
N ALA A 254 9.32 -19.17 -6.91
CA ALA A 254 10.76 -19.18 -6.96
C ALA A 254 11.30 -20.55 -7.42
N ARG A 255 11.63 -20.67 -8.72
CA ARG A 255 12.10 -21.90 -9.38
C ARG A 255 13.32 -21.66 -10.25
#